data_234c4557c37ec454c0717e1817bcdbf9
#
_entry.id   234c4557c37ec454c0717e1817bcdbf9
#
_cell.length_a   1.000
_cell.length_b   1.000
_cell.length_c   1.000
_cell.angle_alpha   90.00
_cell.angle_beta   90.00
_cell.angle_gamma   90.00
#
_symmetry.space_group_name_H-M   'P 1'
#
loop_
_entity.id
_entity.type
_entity.pdbx_description
1 polymer ?
#
loop_
_entity_poly.entity_id
_entity_poly.type
_entity_poly.pdbx_seq_one_letter_code
_entity_poly.pdbx_strand_id
1 'polypeptide(L)'
;MIAETLAWLARFLAGTSVFWTGGEPDERQRVYFANHTSHLDFTVLWSALPPNVRARTRPVAARDYWEKGALKRYLATKVFHAVLVDRLGVAAGEEAERVAAAKRTIDTILSEIGDRDSLIVFPEGTRGSGRIPGPFKSGLYYLLSTRPDLEAMPVYLDNMNRILPKGESVPVPMLSRAIFGRAMRIGPGEGKTEFLGRARAAVIALEQL
;
A
#
# COMPACT_ATOMS: atom_id res chain seq x y z
N MET A 1 -6.98 18.85 10.74
CA MET A 1 -5.92 19.83 10.46
C MET A 1 -4.56 19.19 10.15
N ILE A 2 -3.90 18.49 11.08
CA ILE A 2 -2.54 17.92 10.84
C ILE A 2 -2.49 16.99 9.61
N ALA A 3 -3.45 16.08 9.46
CA ALA A 3 -3.52 15.16 8.32
C ALA A 3 -3.63 15.90 6.98
N GLU A 4 -4.45 16.95 6.90
CA GLU A 4 -4.61 17.75 5.67
C GLU A 4 -3.34 18.55 5.34
N THR A 5 -2.71 19.15 6.35
CA THR A 5 -1.45 19.85 6.18
C THR A 5 -0.34 18.91 5.69
N LEU A 6 -0.25 17.70 6.27
CA LEU A 6 0.72 16.69 5.83
C LEU A 6 0.42 16.18 4.42
N ALA A 7 -0.84 15.98 4.06
CA ALA A 7 -1.22 15.57 2.71
C ALA A 7 -0.87 16.65 1.69
N TRP A 8 -1.15 17.91 1.99
CA TRP A 8 -0.77 19.02 1.14
C TRP A 8 0.75 19.12 0.98
N LEU A 9 1.49 19.06 2.11
CA LEU A 9 2.95 19.12 2.11
C LEU A 9 3.58 17.97 1.32
N ALA A 10 3.08 16.75 1.49
CA ALA A 10 3.56 15.58 0.76
C ALA A 10 3.36 15.73 -0.75
N ARG A 11 2.18 16.20 -1.17
CA ARG A 11 1.89 16.45 -2.59
C ARG A 11 2.75 17.58 -3.16
N PHE A 12 2.95 18.65 -2.39
CA PHE A 12 3.78 19.79 -2.79
C PHE A 12 5.25 19.38 -2.96
N LEU A 13 5.83 18.69 -1.96
CA LEU A 13 7.23 18.24 -2.00
C LEU A 13 7.48 17.20 -3.11
N ALA A 14 6.54 16.32 -3.34
CA ALA A 14 6.65 15.30 -4.38
C ALA A 14 6.14 15.76 -5.75
N GLY A 15 5.64 17.00 -5.88
CA GLY A 15 5.08 17.50 -7.13
C GLY A 15 4.09 16.53 -7.78
N THR A 16 3.23 15.87 -6.98
CA THR A 16 2.48 14.70 -7.40
C THR A 16 1.29 15.06 -8.29
N SER A 17 1.32 14.60 -9.53
CA SER A 17 0.16 14.56 -10.42
C SER A 17 -0.61 13.26 -10.19
N VAL A 18 -1.94 13.36 -10.13
CA VAL A 18 -2.82 12.22 -9.83
C VAL A 18 -3.68 11.91 -11.06
N PHE A 19 -3.68 10.64 -11.46
CA PHE A 19 -4.43 10.16 -12.62
C PHE A 19 -5.32 8.98 -12.22
N TRP A 20 -6.58 9.00 -12.66
CA TRP A 20 -7.55 7.92 -12.43
C TRP A 20 -7.96 7.32 -13.77
N THR A 21 -7.58 6.08 -14.04
CA THR A 21 -7.88 5.39 -15.30
C THR A 21 -9.10 4.48 -15.21
N GLY A 22 -9.53 4.17 -14.02
CA GLY A 22 -10.65 3.27 -13.73
C GLY A 22 -11.98 3.96 -13.39
N GLY A 23 -12.06 5.28 -13.56
CA GLY A 23 -13.19 6.10 -13.14
C GLY A 23 -12.86 6.97 -11.92
N GLU A 24 -13.76 7.86 -11.55
CA GLU A 24 -13.57 8.73 -10.39
C GLU A 24 -13.52 7.94 -9.08
N PRO A 25 -12.73 8.42 -8.10
CA PRO A 25 -12.67 7.78 -6.81
C PRO A 25 -14.01 7.87 -6.07
N ASP A 26 -14.42 6.78 -5.48
CA ASP A 26 -15.62 6.66 -4.66
C ASP A 26 -15.28 6.14 -3.26
N GLU A 27 -16.27 6.04 -2.39
CA GLU A 27 -16.11 5.66 -0.98
C GLU A 27 -16.19 4.14 -0.73
N ARG A 28 -16.21 3.30 -1.79
CA ARG A 28 -16.19 1.85 -1.60
C ARG A 28 -14.93 1.42 -0.89
N GLN A 29 -15.07 0.45 -0.01
CA GLN A 29 -13.94 -0.15 0.69
C GLN A 29 -13.02 -0.88 -0.28
N ARG A 30 -11.73 -0.53 -0.28
CA ARG A 30 -10.75 -1.05 -1.24
C ARG A 30 -9.40 -1.37 -0.60
N VAL A 31 -8.68 -2.24 -1.27
CA VAL A 31 -7.26 -2.48 -1.02
C VAL A 31 -6.46 -1.82 -2.15
N TYR A 32 -5.90 -0.64 -1.90
CA TYR A 32 -4.97 0.01 -2.81
C TYR A 32 -3.61 -0.68 -2.70
N PHE A 33 -3.11 -1.23 -3.80
CA PHE A 33 -1.82 -1.90 -3.81
C PHE A 33 -0.89 -1.28 -4.85
N ALA A 34 0.36 -1.03 -4.45
CA ALA A 34 1.31 -0.26 -5.27
C ALA A 34 2.71 -0.88 -5.29
N ASN A 35 3.52 -0.44 -6.25
CA ASN A 35 4.96 -0.63 -6.23
C ASN A 35 5.60 0.12 -5.05
N HIS A 36 6.72 -0.42 -4.52
CA HIS A 36 7.38 0.12 -3.34
C HIS A 36 8.85 0.41 -3.60
N THR A 37 9.23 1.69 -3.68
CA THR A 37 10.61 2.12 -4.00
C THR A 37 11.17 3.15 -3.04
N SER A 38 10.30 3.83 -2.27
CA SER A 38 10.67 4.94 -1.38
C SER A 38 9.97 4.86 -0.03
N HIS A 39 10.52 5.51 0.97
CA HIS A 39 9.87 5.74 2.26
C HIS A 39 8.63 6.63 2.14
N LEU A 40 8.56 7.46 1.11
CA LEU A 40 7.45 8.39 0.88
C LEU A 40 6.27 7.77 0.14
N ASP A 41 6.40 6.55 -0.40
CA ASP A 41 5.39 5.93 -1.26
C ASP A 41 4.01 5.94 -0.63
N PHE A 42 3.89 5.47 0.62
CA PHE A 42 2.58 5.42 1.26
C PHE A 42 2.02 6.82 1.51
N THR A 43 2.87 7.78 1.89
CA THR A 43 2.44 9.16 2.18
C THR A 43 1.95 9.84 0.92
N VAL A 44 2.64 9.63 -0.20
CA VAL A 44 2.24 10.17 -1.51
C VAL A 44 0.95 9.52 -1.98
N LEU A 45 0.84 8.18 -1.96
CA LEU A 45 -0.38 7.48 -2.33
C LEU A 45 -1.56 7.95 -1.46
N TRP A 46 -1.39 7.97 -0.14
CA TRP A 46 -2.40 8.41 0.80
C TRP A 46 -2.82 9.88 0.55
N SER A 47 -1.86 10.77 0.29
CA SER A 47 -2.15 12.18 0.00
C SER A 47 -2.85 12.39 -1.35
N ALA A 48 -2.66 11.48 -2.31
CA ALA A 48 -3.30 11.51 -3.62
C ALA A 48 -4.80 11.15 -3.59
N LEU A 49 -5.25 10.47 -2.53
CA LEU A 49 -6.66 10.15 -2.34
C LEU A 49 -7.49 11.39 -1.99
N PRO A 50 -8.75 11.49 -2.46
CA PRO A 50 -9.69 12.53 -2.02
C PRO A 50 -9.83 12.53 -0.49
N PRO A 51 -10.12 13.68 0.13
CA PRO A 51 -10.15 13.81 1.60
C PRO A 51 -11.09 12.83 2.30
N ASN A 52 -12.28 12.58 1.75
CA ASN A 52 -13.27 11.64 2.28
C ASN A 52 -12.80 10.18 2.19
N VAL A 53 -12.17 9.79 1.08
CA VAL A 53 -11.58 8.45 0.88
C VAL A 53 -10.34 8.28 1.76
N ARG A 54 -9.46 9.30 1.79
CA ARG A 54 -8.24 9.34 2.60
C ARG A 54 -8.52 9.16 4.08
N ALA A 55 -9.56 9.80 4.61
CA ALA A 55 -9.93 9.71 6.03
C ALA A 55 -10.30 8.28 6.47
N ARG A 56 -10.63 7.42 5.52
CA ARG A 56 -11.01 6.02 5.72
C ARG A 56 -10.01 5.04 5.09
N THR A 57 -8.80 5.50 4.79
CA THR A 57 -7.76 4.64 4.18
C THR A 57 -6.55 4.56 5.09
N ARG A 58 -6.23 3.33 5.50
CA ARG A 58 -5.20 3.01 6.48
C ARG A 58 -4.03 2.26 5.81
N PRO A 59 -2.77 2.68 6.00
CA PRO A 59 -1.64 1.89 5.52
C PRO A 59 -1.39 0.67 6.40
N VAL A 60 -1.04 -0.46 5.79
CA VAL A 60 -0.45 -1.59 6.50
C VAL A 60 1.04 -1.32 6.67
N ALA A 61 1.51 -1.33 7.90
CA ALA A 61 2.87 -0.91 8.22
C ALA A 61 3.55 -1.84 9.24
N ALA A 62 4.85 -1.99 9.09
CA ALA A 62 5.64 -2.85 9.98
C ALA A 62 5.80 -2.19 11.36
N ARG A 63 5.37 -2.89 12.41
CA ARG A 63 5.39 -2.45 13.80
C ARG A 63 6.80 -2.07 14.26
N ASP A 64 7.78 -2.92 13.98
CA ASP A 64 9.19 -2.73 14.37
C ASP A 64 9.84 -1.44 13.84
N TYR A 65 9.32 -0.89 12.75
CA TYR A 65 9.78 0.38 12.18
C TYR A 65 9.05 1.59 12.76
N TRP A 66 7.73 1.50 12.92
CA TRP A 66 6.90 2.65 13.28
C TRP A 66 6.82 2.89 14.80
N GLU A 67 7.09 1.88 15.61
CA GLU A 67 7.18 2.05 17.06
C GLU A 67 8.52 2.64 17.55
N LYS A 68 9.53 2.76 16.65
CA LYS A 68 10.81 3.39 16.97
C LYS A 68 10.70 4.92 17.03
N GLY A 69 10.49 5.45 18.23
CA GLY A 69 10.45 6.88 18.50
C GLY A 69 9.04 7.47 18.53
N ALA A 70 8.87 8.47 19.40
CA ALA A 70 7.55 9.06 19.69
C ALA A 70 6.88 9.69 18.47
N LEU A 71 7.64 10.37 17.60
CA LEU A 71 7.10 11.03 16.40
C LEU A 71 6.56 10.01 15.40
N LYS A 72 7.33 8.95 15.09
CA LYS A 72 6.87 7.90 14.16
C LYS A 72 5.61 7.23 14.68
N ARG A 73 5.61 6.86 15.97
CA ARG A 73 4.44 6.24 16.62
C ARG A 73 3.22 7.18 16.55
N TYR A 74 3.40 8.46 16.84
CA TYR A 74 2.31 9.45 16.73
C TYR A 74 1.77 9.54 15.31
N LEU A 75 2.62 9.65 14.30
CA LEU A 75 2.21 9.71 12.90
C LEU A 75 1.46 8.43 12.50
N ALA A 76 2.00 7.26 12.82
CA ALA A 76 1.37 5.99 12.49
C ALA A 76 -0.02 5.85 13.13
N THR A 77 -0.15 6.16 14.43
CA THR A 77 -1.37 5.87 15.19
C THR A 77 -2.40 7.00 15.15
N LYS A 78 -1.98 8.26 15.13
CA LYS A 78 -2.86 9.43 15.25
C LYS A 78 -3.13 10.15 13.95
N VAL A 79 -2.25 10.02 12.97
CA VAL A 79 -2.41 10.71 11.68
C VAL A 79 -2.84 9.75 10.58
N PHE A 80 -2.12 8.64 10.43
CA PHE A 80 -2.38 7.67 9.36
C PHE A 80 -3.30 6.53 9.80
N HIS A 81 -3.56 6.38 11.09
CA HIS A 81 -4.32 5.25 11.65
C HIS A 81 -3.84 3.91 11.11
N ALA A 82 -2.50 3.75 10.98
CA ALA A 82 -1.88 2.60 10.35
C ALA A 82 -2.23 1.29 11.07
N VAL A 83 -2.51 0.25 10.29
CA VAL A 83 -2.60 -1.11 10.78
C VAL A 83 -1.19 -1.65 10.97
N LEU A 84 -0.77 -1.75 12.23
CA LEU A 84 0.57 -2.19 12.57
C LEU A 84 0.64 -3.71 12.65
N VAL A 85 1.43 -4.31 11.75
CA VAL A 85 1.63 -5.75 11.68
C VAL A 85 3.08 -6.11 11.99
N ASP A 86 3.28 -7.27 12.60
CA ASP A 86 4.62 -7.81 12.78
C ASP A 86 5.14 -8.32 11.45
N ARG A 87 6.40 -8.00 11.13
CA ARG A 87 7.03 -8.62 9.98
C ARG A 87 7.01 -10.12 10.22
N LEU A 88 6.43 -10.84 9.28
CA LEU A 88 6.65 -12.27 9.20
C LEU A 88 8.16 -12.45 9.00
N GLY A 89 8.89 -12.52 10.10
CA GLY A 89 10.30 -12.85 10.06
C GLY A 89 10.45 -14.11 9.22
N VAL A 90 11.63 -14.30 8.62
CA VAL A 90 12.06 -15.63 8.19
C VAL A 90 12.27 -16.42 9.48
N ALA A 91 11.15 -16.71 10.18
CA ALA A 91 11.18 -17.60 11.31
C ALA A 91 11.71 -18.92 10.77
N ALA A 92 12.80 -19.37 11.33
CA ALA A 92 13.27 -20.74 11.23
C ALA A 92 12.21 -21.61 11.92
N GLY A 93 11.06 -21.80 11.28
CA GLY A 93 9.92 -22.57 11.74
C GLY A 93 9.40 -23.42 10.61
N GLU A 94 8.65 -24.45 10.96
CA GLU A 94 7.98 -25.32 10.02
C GLU A 94 7.01 -24.52 9.14
N GLU A 95 6.76 -24.98 7.91
CA GLU A 95 5.84 -24.32 6.96
C GLU A 95 4.46 -24.06 7.58
N ALA A 96 3.98 -24.97 8.44
CA ALA A 96 2.71 -24.82 9.15
C ALA A 96 2.68 -23.61 10.09
N GLU A 97 3.78 -23.32 10.79
CA GLU A 97 3.88 -22.13 11.66
C GLU A 97 3.87 -20.84 10.84
N ARG A 98 4.55 -20.83 9.70
CA ARG A 98 4.58 -19.69 8.77
C ARG A 98 3.21 -19.40 8.19
N VAL A 99 2.45 -20.41 7.80
CA VAL A 99 1.08 -20.28 7.32
C VAL A 99 0.16 -19.78 8.44
N ALA A 100 0.27 -20.33 9.65
CA ALA A 100 -0.52 -19.88 10.79
C ALA A 100 -0.22 -18.40 11.17
N ALA A 101 1.05 -17.99 11.12
CA ALA A 101 1.44 -16.60 11.38
C ALA A 101 0.90 -15.64 10.30
N ALA A 102 0.97 -16.05 9.03
CA ALA A 102 0.39 -15.28 7.92
C ALA A 102 -1.13 -15.11 8.09
N LYS A 103 -1.83 -16.18 8.46
CA LYS A 103 -3.28 -16.14 8.73
C LYS A 103 -3.61 -15.18 9.87
N ARG A 104 -2.92 -15.28 11.02
CA ARG A 104 -3.11 -14.35 12.14
C ARG A 104 -2.91 -12.89 11.73
N THR A 105 -1.92 -12.62 10.87
CA THR A 105 -1.69 -11.26 10.35
C THR A 105 -2.86 -10.77 9.51
N ILE A 106 -3.41 -11.60 8.63
CA ILE A 106 -4.59 -11.25 7.83
C ILE A 106 -5.81 -11.02 8.73
N ASP A 107 -6.06 -11.90 9.70
CA ASP A 107 -7.17 -11.77 10.65
C ASP A 107 -7.07 -10.46 11.44
N THR A 108 -5.86 -10.09 11.88
CA THR A 108 -5.60 -8.80 12.55
C THR A 108 -5.91 -7.63 11.63
N ILE A 109 -5.42 -7.65 10.37
CA ILE A 109 -5.70 -6.57 9.40
C ILE A 109 -7.20 -6.42 9.20
N LEU A 110 -7.91 -7.53 8.98
CA LEU A 110 -9.34 -7.51 8.70
C LEU A 110 -10.16 -7.03 9.90
N SER A 111 -9.79 -7.43 11.13
CA SER A 111 -10.46 -6.95 12.34
C SER A 111 -10.28 -5.45 12.56
N GLU A 112 -9.10 -4.92 12.23
CA GLU A 112 -8.76 -3.51 12.39
C GLU A 112 -9.50 -2.59 11.39
N ILE A 113 -9.75 -3.04 10.18
CA ILE A 113 -10.44 -2.23 9.15
C ILE A 113 -11.97 -2.39 9.17
N GLY A 114 -12.46 -3.51 9.71
CA GLY A 114 -13.89 -3.83 9.70
C GLY A 114 -14.51 -3.76 8.30
N ASP A 115 -15.75 -3.26 8.22
CA ASP A 115 -16.50 -3.12 6.97
C ASP A 115 -16.42 -1.70 6.38
N ARG A 116 -15.50 -0.89 6.89
CA ARG A 116 -15.50 0.54 6.60
C ARG A 116 -14.21 1.06 6.00
N ASP A 117 -13.06 0.67 6.55
CA ASP A 117 -11.79 1.30 6.20
C ASP A 117 -11.11 0.57 5.06
N SER A 118 -10.58 1.34 4.12
CA SER A 118 -9.74 0.86 3.01
C SER A 118 -8.29 0.66 3.48
N LEU A 119 -7.52 -0.07 2.70
CA LEU A 119 -6.11 -0.34 2.98
C LEU A 119 -5.18 0.20 1.89
N ILE A 120 -3.97 0.57 2.29
CA ILE A 120 -2.82 0.70 1.40
C ILE A 120 -1.83 -0.41 1.74
N VAL A 121 -1.47 -1.20 0.74
CA VAL A 121 -0.52 -2.30 0.88
C VAL A 121 0.57 -2.24 -0.19
N PHE A 122 1.76 -2.68 0.15
CA PHE A 122 2.88 -2.84 -0.78
C PHE A 122 3.21 -4.33 -0.86
N PRO A 123 2.66 -5.05 -1.85
CA PRO A 123 2.72 -6.52 -1.87
C PRO A 123 4.12 -7.09 -2.12
N GLU A 124 5.09 -6.29 -2.54
CA GLU A 124 6.50 -6.66 -2.59
C GLU A 124 7.06 -6.96 -1.18
N GLY A 125 6.51 -6.32 -0.14
CA GLY A 125 6.92 -6.47 1.25
C GLY A 125 8.28 -5.89 1.59
N THR A 126 9.03 -5.40 0.60
CA THR A 126 10.30 -4.67 0.74
C THR A 126 10.41 -3.63 -0.36
N ARG A 127 11.20 -2.60 -0.15
CA ARG A 127 11.45 -1.60 -1.20
C ARG A 127 12.37 -2.17 -2.27
N GLY A 128 11.89 -2.14 -3.51
CA GLY A 128 12.68 -2.44 -4.70
C GLY A 128 13.63 -1.29 -5.05
N SER A 129 14.57 -1.55 -5.95
CA SER A 129 15.51 -0.55 -6.49
C SER A 129 15.19 -0.13 -7.92
N GLY A 130 14.27 -0.84 -8.59
CA GLY A 130 13.91 -0.64 -9.99
C GLY A 130 12.53 -0.02 -10.19
N ARG A 131 12.27 0.43 -11.42
CA ARG A 131 10.95 0.94 -11.83
C ARG A 131 9.91 -0.18 -11.88
N ILE A 132 10.33 -1.38 -12.28
CA ILE A 132 9.45 -2.55 -12.37
C ILE A 132 9.34 -3.19 -10.98
N PRO A 133 8.13 -3.31 -10.41
CA PRO A 133 7.94 -3.95 -9.11
C PRO A 133 8.39 -5.41 -9.13
N GLY A 134 8.97 -5.86 -8.03
CA GLY A 134 9.33 -7.25 -7.80
C GLY A 134 8.11 -8.20 -7.73
N PRO A 135 8.34 -9.50 -7.51
CA PRO A 135 7.27 -10.46 -7.30
C PRO A 135 6.41 -10.08 -6.10
N PHE A 136 5.09 -10.22 -6.24
CA PHE A 136 4.14 -9.96 -5.16
C PHE A 136 4.05 -11.14 -4.20
N LYS A 137 4.05 -10.87 -2.90
CA LYS A 137 3.88 -11.86 -1.84
C LYS A 137 2.42 -12.25 -1.69
N SER A 138 2.20 -13.43 -1.14
CA SER A 138 0.88 -14.05 -1.00
C SER A 138 -0.12 -13.31 -0.11
N GLY A 139 0.33 -12.35 0.70
CA GLY A 139 -0.54 -11.60 1.62
C GLY A 139 -1.70 -10.89 0.93
N LEU A 140 -1.47 -10.30 -0.25
CA LEU A 140 -2.54 -9.66 -1.03
C LEU A 140 -3.62 -10.68 -1.44
N TYR A 141 -3.22 -11.86 -1.91
CA TYR A 141 -4.16 -12.91 -2.29
C TYR A 141 -4.98 -13.40 -1.09
N TYR A 142 -4.34 -13.72 0.03
CA TYR A 142 -5.03 -14.21 1.21
C TYR A 142 -5.99 -13.16 1.81
N LEU A 143 -5.62 -11.89 1.80
CA LEU A 143 -6.49 -10.81 2.23
C LEU A 143 -7.81 -10.78 1.42
N LEU A 144 -7.70 -10.81 0.09
CA LEU A 144 -8.85 -10.75 -0.80
C LEU A 144 -9.63 -12.06 -0.88
N SER A 145 -8.98 -13.21 -0.70
CA SER A 145 -9.69 -14.51 -0.64
C SER A 145 -10.50 -14.66 0.65
N THR A 146 -10.06 -14.05 1.76
CA THR A 146 -10.81 -14.04 3.03
C THR A 146 -11.97 -13.03 3.00
N ARG A 147 -11.81 -11.93 2.25
CA ARG A 147 -12.84 -10.88 2.07
C ARG A 147 -13.08 -10.64 0.57
N PRO A 148 -13.84 -11.53 -0.10
CA PRO A 148 -14.07 -11.46 -1.55
C PRO A 148 -14.92 -10.27 -2.00
N ASP A 149 -15.59 -9.59 -1.06
CA ASP A 149 -16.31 -8.33 -1.26
C ASP A 149 -15.37 -7.14 -1.50
N LEU A 150 -14.12 -7.20 -1.00
CA LEU A 150 -13.14 -6.15 -1.20
C LEU A 150 -12.65 -6.10 -2.65
N GLU A 151 -12.55 -4.88 -3.16
CA GLU A 151 -11.92 -4.62 -4.46
C GLU A 151 -10.45 -4.26 -4.25
N ALA A 152 -9.57 -4.83 -5.07
CA ALA A 152 -8.18 -4.44 -5.13
C ALA A 152 -7.98 -3.41 -6.25
N MET A 153 -7.32 -2.28 -5.95
CA MET A 153 -7.04 -1.24 -6.93
C MET A 153 -5.53 -1.09 -7.12
N PRO A 154 -5.00 -1.39 -8.32
CA PRO A 154 -3.59 -1.19 -8.61
C PRO A 154 -3.26 0.30 -8.68
N VAL A 155 -2.12 0.66 -8.12
CA VAL A 155 -1.58 2.02 -8.18
C VAL A 155 -0.11 1.96 -8.62
N TYR A 156 0.28 2.80 -9.55
CA TYR A 156 1.68 2.97 -9.90
C TYR A 156 2.19 4.32 -9.39
N LEU A 157 3.29 4.27 -8.66
CA LEU A 157 3.99 5.44 -8.12
C LEU A 157 5.28 5.64 -8.92
N ASP A 158 5.33 6.72 -9.68
CA ASP A 158 6.48 7.06 -10.53
C ASP A 158 7.43 8.02 -9.83
N ASN A 159 8.74 7.87 -10.09
CA ASN A 159 9.84 8.73 -9.63
C ASN A 159 10.09 8.76 -8.11
N MET A 160 9.41 7.98 -7.30
CA MET A 160 9.54 8.03 -5.84
C MET A 160 10.95 7.66 -5.35
N ASN A 161 11.62 6.73 -6.02
CA ASN A 161 13.00 6.35 -5.73
C ASN A 161 14.02 7.46 -6.01
N ARG A 162 13.66 8.47 -6.83
CA ARG A 162 14.50 9.62 -7.14
C ARG A 162 14.25 10.79 -6.18
N ILE A 163 13.02 10.90 -5.66
CA ILE A 163 12.65 11.91 -4.67
C ILE A 163 13.29 11.62 -3.32
N LEU A 164 13.23 10.37 -2.87
CA LEU A 164 13.91 9.92 -1.65
C LEU A 164 14.46 8.52 -1.84
N PRO A 165 15.71 8.39 -2.36
CA PRO A 165 16.37 7.12 -2.55
C PRO A 165 16.51 6.32 -1.26
N LYS A 166 16.69 5.01 -1.38
CA LYS A 166 16.95 4.13 -0.23
C LYS A 166 18.27 4.53 0.43
N GLY A 167 18.21 4.91 1.71
CA GLY A 167 19.37 5.35 2.49
C GLY A 167 19.48 6.86 2.67
N GLU A 168 18.76 7.65 1.86
CA GLU A 168 18.74 9.10 1.98
C GLU A 168 17.65 9.57 2.96
N SER A 169 17.87 10.75 3.56
CA SER A 169 16.94 11.34 4.53
C SER A 169 16.34 12.67 4.07
N VAL A 170 16.90 13.28 3.02
CA VAL A 170 16.45 14.55 2.48
C VAL A 170 15.79 14.33 1.12
N PRO A 171 14.50 14.67 0.97
CA PRO A 171 13.83 14.53 -0.31
C PRO A 171 14.32 15.59 -1.30
N VAL A 172 14.57 15.18 -2.54
CA VAL A 172 14.83 16.09 -3.66
C VAL A 172 13.50 16.37 -4.35
N PRO A 173 13.04 17.63 -4.42
CA PRO A 173 11.80 17.97 -5.10
C PRO A 173 11.86 17.59 -6.58
N MET A 174 11.00 16.65 -6.98
CA MET A 174 10.87 16.18 -8.35
C MET A 174 9.40 15.89 -8.63
N LEU A 175 9.02 16.01 -9.90
CA LEU A 175 7.67 15.62 -10.32
C LEU A 175 7.49 14.11 -10.17
N SER A 176 6.42 13.73 -9.51
CA SER A 176 5.98 12.34 -9.38
C SER A 176 4.58 12.15 -9.94
N ARG A 177 4.20 10.90 -10.17
CA ARG A 177 2.84 10.54 -10.59
C ARG A 177 2.29 9.45 -9.70
N ALA A 178 1.02 9.57 -9.33
CA ALA A 178 0.23 8.51 -8.71
C ALA A 178 -0.89 8.14 -9.69
N ILE A 179 -0.79 6.97 -10.30
CA ILE A 179 -1.71 6.51 -11.35
C ILE A 179 -2.54 5.36 -10.79
N PHE A 180 -3.84 5.60 -10.65
CA PHE A 180 -4.81 4.64 -10.13
C PHE A 180 -5.46 3.89 -11.30
N GLY A 181 -5.38 2.56 -11.26
CA GLY A 181 -5.94 1.68 -12.28
C GLY A 181 -7.39 1.28 -12.00
N ARG A 182 -7.89 0.36 -12.80
CA ARG A 182 -9.23 -0.23 -12.59
C ARG A 182 -9.21 -1.20 -11.42
N ALA A 183 -10.24 -1.14 -10.59
CA ALA A 183 -10.44 -2.10 -9.52
C ALA A 183 -10.60 -3.53 -10.09
N MET A 184 -10.07 -4.50 -9.35
CA MET A 184 -10.07 -5.90 -9.71
C MET A 184 -10.42 -6.79 -8.53
N ARG A 185 -10.89 -8.01 -8.79
CA ARG A 185 -11.17 -9.05 -7.79
C ARG A 185 -10.50 -10.35 -8.23
N ILE A 186 -10.41 -11.30 -7.31
CA ILE A 186 -10.01 -12.66 -7.66
C ILE A 186 -11.12 -13.25 -8.54
N GLY A 187 -10.75 -13.81 -9.69
CA GLY A 187 -11.68 -14.44 -10.61
C GLY A 187 -12.17 -15.80 -10.11
N PRO A 188 -13.32 -16.29 -10.61
CA PRO A 188 -13.79 -17.63 -10.29
C PRO A 188 -12.74 -18.70 -10.64
N GLY A 189 -12.30 -19.47 -9.64
CA GLY A 189 -11.29 -20.51 -9.81
C GLY A 189 -9.85 -20.02 -10.01
N GLU A 190 -9.62 -18.70 -9.96
CA GLU A 190 -8.28 -18.12 -10.13
C GLU A 190 -7.37 -18.45 -8.94
N GLY A 191 -6.27 -19.14 -9.23
CA GLY A 191 -5.28 -19.53 -8.23
C GLY A 191 -4.40 -18.37 -7.77
N LYS A 192 -3.74 -18.58 -6.62
CA LYS A 192 -2.86 -17.57 -6.00
C LYS A 192 -1.80 -17.03 -6.96
N THR A 193 -1.08 -17.89 -7.65
CA THR A 193 0.02 -17.50 -8.55
C THR A 193 -0.50 -16.70 -9.74
N GLU A 194 -1.63 -17.09 -10.30
CA GLU A 194 -2.26 -16.43 -11.42
C GLU A 194 -2.74 -15.02 -11.02
N PHE A 195 -3.48 -14.91 -9.92
CA PHE A 195 -3.94 -13.62 -9.40
C PHE A 195 -2.79 -12.66 -9.11
N LEU A 196 -1.73 -13.11 -8.41
CA LEU A 196 -0.59 -12.26 -8.08
C LEU A 196 0.19 -11.82 -9.34
N GLY A 197 0.29 -12.69 -10.33
CA GLY A 197 0.85 -12.35 -11.65
C GLY A 197 0.04 -11.26 -12.34
N ARG A 198 -1.27 -11.42 -12.40
CA ARG A 198 -2.21 -10.45 -12.99
C ARG A 198 -2.23 -9.13 -12.22
N ALA A 199 -2.22 -9.16 -10.90
CA ALA A 199 -2.15 -7.96 -10.07
C ALA A 199 -0.86 -7.18 -10.30
N ARG A 200 0.29 -7.88 -10.36
CA ARG A 200 1.58 -7.25 -10.68
C ARG A 200 1.58 -6.66 -12.09
N ALA A 201 1.09 -7.37 -13.08
CA ALA A 201 0.99 -6.89 -14.45
C ALA A 201 0.09 -5.64 -14.56
N ALA A 202 -0.99 -5.57 -13.76
CA ALA A 202 -1.86 -4.40 -13.71
C ALA A 202 -1.12 -3.15 -13.20
N VAL A 203 -0.24 -3.28 -12.20
CA VAL A 203 0.59 -2.15 -11.74
C VAL A 203 1.60 -1.75 -12.82
N ILE A 204 2.27 -2.72 -13.46
CA ILE A 204 3.26 -2.44 -14.52
C ILE A 204 2.61 -1.73 -15.72
N ALA A 205 1.40 -2.13 -16.12
CA ALA A 205 0.71 -1.51 -17.25
C ALA A 205 0.41 -0.01 -17.04
N LEU A 206 0.28 0.44 -15.78
CA LEU A 206 0.06 1.85 -15.46
C LEU A 206 1.32 2.72 -15.67
N GLU A 207 2.51 2.12 -15.74
CA GLU A 207 3.77 2.85 -16.01
C GLU A 207 3.75 3.54 -17.38
N GLN A 208 3.04 2.96 -18.33
CA GLN A 208 3.03 3.41 -19.73
C GLN A 208 2.06 4.56 -20.00
N LEU A 209 1.29 4.97 -19.00
CA LEU A 209 0.34 6.08 -19.06
C LEU A 209 0.97 7.38 -18.57
#